data_424549e359fd765ce966f0521a30242f
#
_entry.id   424549e359fd765ce966f0521a30242f
#
_cell.length_a   1.000
_cell.length_b   1.000
_cell.length_c   1.000
_cell.angle_alpha   90.00
_cell.angle_beta   90.00
_cell.angle_gamma   90.00
#
_symmetry.space_group_name_H-M   'P 1'
#
loop_
_entity.id
_entity.type
_entity.pdbx_description
1 polymer ?
#
loop_
_entity_poly.entity_id
_entity_poly.type
_entity_poly.pdbx_seq_one_letter_code
_entity_poly.pdbx_strand_id
1 'polypeptide(L)'
;QGWDPVKERFSWKREAGQLMLPDVVYDALLANDRSLDAPQIIDVKPGETVAIRWIAASAFMNFFLDLGELEGELLRTDANPVEPIRGSVFQLAVAQRLSLRIRLPDTPGVFPLLAWGEQSNLRCGVVLRSAPGQTMPPLAPQTEQWTGQLDFTQDQQLRARRPLPSKAADNTIPVALTGPAPSYRWGLNDRFYPYRDPYWVEDGQRVEMLFSNPTPMGHPMHLHGHEFQVVEIDGQPFSGPMRDTVLVPKGGRCRIAFDAIHPGIWAFHCHISYHHIRGMFNVLAYRSADLSWWDPSG
;
A
#
# COMPACT_ATOMS: atom_id res chain seq x y z
N GLN A 1 23.22 -17.83 -19.73
CA GLN A 1 21.81 -17.61 -20.11
C GLN A 1 21.10 -17.31 -18.81
N GLY A 2 20.84 -16.02 -18.54
CA GLY A 2 20.18 -15.57 -17.33
C GLY A 2 18.68 -15.91 -17.37
N TRP A 3 18.18 -16.45 -16.27
CA TRP A 3 16.76 -16.62 -16.04
C TRP A 3 16.07 -15.24 -16.12
N ASP A 4 15.15 -15.07 -17.06
CA ASP A 4 14.31 -13.89 -17.17
C ASP A 4 12.88 -14.26 -16.74
N PRO A 5 12.53 -14.04 -15.46
CA PRO A 5 11.22 -14.41 -14.94
C PRO A 5 10.08 -13.67 -15.59
N VAL A 6 10.37 -12.60 -16.33
CA VAL A 6 9.39 -11.73 -16.97
C VAL A 6 8.90 -12.29 -18.29
N LYS A 7 9.73 -13.08 -19.01
CA LYS A 7 9.38 -13.59 -20.34
C LYS A 7 8.39 -14.75 -20.37
N GLU A 8 8.29 -15.53 -19.30
CA GLU A 8 7.55 -16.81 -19.35
C GLU A 8 6.13 -16.78 -18.77
N ARG A 9 5.70 -15.70 -18.07
CA ARG A 9 4.40 -15.67 -17.41
C ARG A 9 3.52 -14.43 -17.66
N PHE A 10 3.96 -13.46 -18.46
CA PHE A 10 3.16 -12.27 -18.74
C PHE A 10 2.53 -12.35 -20.12
N SER A 11 1.27 -12.78 -20.20
CA SER A 11 0.49 -12.66 -21.43
C SER A 11 -0.18 -11.28 -21.46
N TRP A 12 0.40 -10.35 -22.20
CA TRP A 12 -0.23 -9.08 -22.52
C TRP A 12 -1.30 -9.28 -23.60
N LYS A 13 -2.54 -9.52 -23.21
CA LYS A 13 -3.67 -9.36 -24.11
C LYS A 13 -4.45 -8.11 -23.69
N ARG A 14 -4.19 -7.02 -24.38
CA ARG A 14 -5.03 -5.83 -24.35
C ARG A 14 -6.18 -6.08 -25.34
N GLU A 15 -7.37 -6.35 -24.84
CA GLU A 15 -8.60 -6.12 -25.58
C GLU A 15 -9.21 -4.80 -25.10
N ALA A 16 -9.57 -3.93 -26.04
CA ALA A 16 -10.18 -2.64 -25.75
C ALA A 16 -11.49 -2.86 -24.97
N GLY A 17 -11.57 -2.33 -23.74
CA GLY A 17 -12.77 -2.38 -22.90
C GLY A 17 -12.74 -3.36 -21.74
N GLN A 18 -11.70 -4.17 -21.55
CA GLN A 18 -11.57 -5.03 -20.37
C GLN A 18 -10.99 -4.24 -19.19
N LEU A 19 -11.54 -4.50 -17.98
CA LEU A 19 -10.90 -4.21 -16.71
C LEU A 19 -9.44 -4.67 -16.81
N MET A 20 -8.50 -3.80 -16.46
CA MET A 20 -7.10 -4.19 -16.43
C MET A 20 -6.95 -5.27 -15.35
N LEU A 21 -6.73 -6.49 -15.81
CA LEU A 21 -6.33 -7.58 -14.92
C LEU A 21 -4.99 -7.21 -14.27
N PRO A 22 -4.75 -7.63 -13.03
CA PRO A 22 -3.44 -7.44 -12.40
C PRO A 22 -2.35 -7.99 -13.31
N ASP A 23 -1.20 -7.32 -13.32
CA ASP A 23 -0.04 -7.72 -14.14
C ASP A 23 0.45 -9.15 -13.84
N VAL A 24 0.06 -9.66 -12.67
CA VAL A 24 0.40 -10.99 -12.18
C VAL A 24 -0.88 -11.73 -11.80
N VAL A 25 -1.05 -12.91 -12.36
CA VAL A 25 -2.10 -13.84 -11.94
C VAL A 25 -1.51 -14.76 -10.87
N TYR A 26 -2.08 -14.73 -9.67
CA TYR A 26 -1.71 -15.61 -8.58
C TYR A 26 -2.56 -16.88 -8.59
N ASP A 27 -1.96 -18.02 -8.26
CA ASP A 27 -2.69 -19.27 -8.02
C ASP A 27 -3.47 -19.21 -6.70
N ALA A 28 -2.93 -18.50 -5.68
CA ALA A 28 -3.54 -18.31 -4.37
C ALA A 28 -3.01 -17.05 -3.67
N LEU A 29 -3.82 -16.50 -2.76
CA LEU A 29 -3.39 -15.52 -1.77
C LEU A 29 -3.23 -16.22 -0.42
N LEU A 30 -2.25 -15.80 0.37
CA LEU A 30 -1.95 -16.41 1.66
C LEU A 30 -2.04 -15.36 2.78
N ALA A 31 -2.52 -15.79 3.95
CA ALA A 31 -2.43 -15.05 5.20
C ALA A 31 -1.64 -15.92 6.21
N ASN A 32 -0.51 -15.40 6.71
CA ASN A 32 0.40 -16.14 7.59
C ASN A 32 0.77 -17.53 7.00
N ASP A 33 1.18 -17.52 5.71
CA ASP A 33 1.60 -18.69 4.93
C ASP A 33 0.52 -19.76 4.73
N ARG A 34 -0.77 -19.42 4.93
CA ARG A 34 -1.92 -20.32 4.77
C ARG A 34 -2.94 -19.80 3.78
N SER A 35 -3.47 -20.70 2.95
CA SER A 35 -4.66 -20.46 2.13
C SER A 35 -5.93 -20.61 2.95
N LEU A 36 -7.08 -20.21 2.38
CA LEU A 36 -8.38 -20.43 3.02
C LEU A 36 -8.85 -21.91 3.03
N ASP A 37 -8.16 -22.81 2.33
CA ASP A 37 -8.43 -24.25 2.46
C ASP A 37 -8.02 -24.78 3.83
N ALA A 38 -7.01 -24.14 4.46
CA ALA A 38 -6.53 -24.46 5.80
C ALA A 38 -6.11 -23.18 6.56
N PRO A 39 -7.04 -22.23 6.81
CA PRO A 39 -6.74 -20.94 7.38
C PRO A 39 -6.23 -21.06 8.82
N GLN A 40 -5.48 -20.05 9.25
CA GLN A 40 -5.15 -19.95 10.67
C GLN A 40 -6.41 -19.63 11.48
N ILE A 41 -6.67 -20.46 12.48
CA ILE A 41 -7.73 -20.24 13.47
C ILE A 41 -7.10 -19.70 14.74
N ILE A 42 -7.63 -18.60 15.25
CA ILE A 42 -7.19 -17.94 16.47
C ILE A 42 -8.34 -18.01 17.47
N ASP A 43 -8.14 -18.77 18.55
CA ASP A 43 -9.12 -18.86 19.61
C ASP A 43 -9.12 -17.60 20.47
N VAL A 44 -10.30 -17.04 20.70
CA VAL A 44 -10.58 -15.82 21.45
C VAL A 44 -11.75 -16.04 22.39
N LYS A 45 -12.11 -15.07 23.22
CA LYS A 45 -13.26 -15.16 24.12
C LYS A 45 -14.44 -14.34 23.58
N PRO A 46 -15.70 -14.77 23.84
CA PRO A 46 -16.86 -13.92 23.61
C PRO A 46 -16.69 -12.57 24.34
N GLY A 47 -17.07 -11.47 23.69
CA GLY A 47 -16.93 -10.13 24.23
C GLY A 47 -15.50 -9.60 24.33
N GLU A 48 -14.49 -10.36 23.90
CA GLU A 48 -13.09 -9.92 23.93
C GLU A 48 -12.85 -8.77 22.95
N THR A 49 -11.95 -7.86 23.33
CA THR A 49 -11.44 -6.84 22.41
C THR A 49 -10.05 -7.26 21.95
N VAL A 50 -9.90 -7.42 20.64
CA VAL A 50 -8.65 -7.83 20.01
C VAL A 50 -8.02 -6.69 19.24
N ALA A 51 -6.69 -6.64 19.22
CA ALA A 51 -5.93 -5.75 18.36
C ALA A 51 -5.28 -6.57 17.25
N ILE A 52 -5.59 -6.23 16.00
CA ILE A 52 -5.08 -6.94 14.83
C ILE A 52 -4.20 -5.99 14.04
N ARG A 53 -3.00 -6.45 13.66
CA ARG A 53 -2.11 -5.74 12.77
C ARG A 53 -2.08 -6.46 11.43
N TRP A 54 -2.50 -5.75 10.39
CA TRP A 54 -2.45 -6.21 9.02
C TRP A 54 -1.23 -5.64 8.32
N ILE A 55 -0.50 -6.48 7.59
CA ILE A 55 0.67 -6.11 6.81
C ILE A 55 0.48 -6.66 5.41
N ALA A 56 0.44 -5.77 4.40
CA ALA A 56 0.41 -6.20 3.00
C ALA A 56 1.83 -6.55 2.53
N ALA A 57 2.22 -7.80 2.73
CA ALA A 57 3.53 -8.34 2.34
C ALA A 57 3.54 -8.94 0.91
N SER A 58 2.55 -8.58 0.09
CA SER A 58 2.47 -9.03 -1.30
C SER A 58 3.49 -8.33 -2.18
N ALA A 59 3.96 -9.01 -3.22
CA ALA A 59 4.83 -8.39 -4.23
C ALA A 59 4.07 -7.46 -5.20
N PHE A 60 2.75 -7.62 -5.32
CA PHE A 60 1.92 -6.87 -6.28
C PHE A 60 0.52 -6.54 -5.74
N MET A 61 -0.15 -7.49 -5.09
CA MET A 61 -1.57 -7.41 -4.78
C MET A 61 -1.86 -6.43 -3.64
N ASN A 62 -2.71 -5.44 -3.90
CA ASN A 62 -3.38 -4.63 -2.88
C ASN A 62 -4.65 -5.36 -2.39
N PHE A 63 -5.20 -4.95 -1.25
CA PHE A 63 -6.27 -5.68 -0.60
C PHE A 63 -7.39 -4.78 -0.09
N PHE A 64 -8.62 -5.34 -0.10
CA PHE A 64 -9.71 -4.92 0.76
C PHE A 64 -9.79 -5.88 1.95
N LEU A 65 -9.61 -5.37 3.14
CA LEU A 65 -9.80 -6.13 4.38
C LEU A 65 -11.28 -6.12 4.72
N ASP A 66 -11.88 -7.29 4.85
CA ASP A 66 -13.31 -7.49 5.14
C ASP A 66 -13.45 -8.20 6.49
N LEU A 67 -14.05 -7.54 7.44
CA LEU A 67 -14.28 -8.04 8.79
C LEU A 67 -15.61 -8.84 8.90
N GLY A 68 -16.32 -9.03 7.77
CA GLY A 68 -17.60 -9.70 7.74
C GLY A 68 -18.66 -8.92 8.52
N GLU A 69 -19.28 -9.56 9.50
CA GLU A 69 -20.30 -8.96 10.38
C GLU A 69 -19.71 -8.10 11.53
N LEU A 70 -18.38 -8.09 11.66
CA LEU A 70 -17.72 -7.31 12.71
C LEU A 70 -17.45 -5.88 12.24
N GLU A 71 -17.45 -4.96 13.21
CA GLU A 71 -16.96 -3.60 13.03
C GLU A 71 -15.62 -3.42 13.73
N GLY A 72 -14.68 -2.79 13.06
CA GLY A 72 -13.36 -2.45 13.59
C GLY A 72 -13.13 -0.94 13.66
N GLU A 73 -12.25 -0.54 14.55
CA GLU A 73 -11.71 0.82 14.63
C GLU A 73 -10.28 0.83 14.10
N LEU A 74 -10.01 1.57 13.04
CA LEU A 74 -8.65 1.79 12.53
C LEU A 74 -7.95 2.83 13.40
N LEU A 75 -6.89 2.40 14.06
CA LEU A 75 -6.16 3.19 15.07
C LEU A 75 -4.81 3.69 14.58
N ARG A 76 -4.17 2.99 13.63
CA ARG A 76 -2.84 3.32 13.12
C ARG A 76 -2.71 2.96 11.64
N THR A 77 -1.98 3.81 10.93
CA THR A 77 -1.50 3.56 9.57
C THR A 77 0.02 3.66 9.57
N ASP A 78 0.70 2.66 9.01
CA ASP A 78 2.17 2.57 8.97
C ASP A 78 2.84 2.87 10.32
N ALA A 79 2.29 2.29 11.39
CA ALA A 79 2.63 2.49 12.80
C ALA A 79 2.23 3.86 13.41
N ASN A 80 1.81 4.83 12.62
CA ASN A 80 1.43 6.16 13.08
C ASN A 80 -0.03 6.23 13.56
N PRO A 81 -0.31 6.87 14.71
CA PRO A 81 -1.66 6.95 15.25
C PRO A 81 -2.53 7.92 14.43
N VAL A 82 -3.76 7.50 14.16
CA VAL A 82 -4.79 8.33 13.52
C VAL A 82 -5.98 8.53 14.45
N GLU A 83 -6.80 9.55 14.18
CA GLU A 83 -8.13 9.62 14.77
C GLU A 83 -8.92 8.39 14.32
N PRO A 84 -9.53 7.64 15.24
CA PRO A 84 -10.16 6.37 14.89
C PRO A 84 -11.30 6.54 13.89
N ILE A 85 -11.27 5.76 12.84
CA ILE A 85 -12.41 5.59 11.93
C ILE A 85 -12.97 4.17 12.10
N ARG A 86 -14.29 4.03 11.94
CA ARG A 86 -15.01 2.75 12.10
C ARG A 86 -15.45 2.22 10.75
N GLY A 87 -15.47 0.90 10.64
CA GLY A 87 -15.96 0.21 9.45
C GLY A 87 -15.80 -1.29 9.53
N SER A 88 -16.39 -1.98 8.57
CA SER A 88 -16.21 -3.42 8.36
C SER A 88 -15.27 -3.73 7.19
N VAL A 89 -14.97 -2.74 6.33
CA VAL A 89 -14.07 -2.88 5.19
C VAL A 89 -13.00 -1.79 5.23
N PHE A 90 -11.73 -2.18 5.01
CA PHE A 90 -10.59 -1.26 4.98
C PHE A 90 -9.71 -1.53 3.77
N GLN A 91 -9.11 -0.48 3.22
CA GLN A 91 -8.17 -0.56 2.11
C GLN A 91 -6.73 -0.72 2.63
N LEU A 92 -5.96 -1.62 2.02
CA LEU A 92 -4.58 -1.91 2.40
C LEU A 92 -3.73 -2.13 1.15
N ALA A 93 -2.94 -1.14 0.75
CA ALA A 93 -2.02 -1.28 -0.37
C ALA A 93 -0.73 -2.00 0.04
N VAL A 94 0.01 -2.50 -0.96
CA VAL A 94 1.30 -3.16 -0.74
C VAL A 94 2.22 -2.31 0.13
N ALA A 95 2.89 -2.92 1.08
CA ALA A 95 3.74 -2.34 2.12
C ALA A 95 3.03 -1.52 3.20
N GLN A 96 1.78 -1.18 3.04
CA GLN A 96 1.03 -0.53 4.11
C GLN A 96 0.76 -1.47 5.28
N ARG A 97 0.61 -0.91 6.46
CA ARG A 97 0.25 -1.60 7.69
C ARG A 97 -0.92 -0.87 8.34
N LEU A 98 -1.90 -1.65 8.79
CA LEU A 98 -3.04 -1.14 9.54
C LEU A 98 -3.11 -1.80 10.91
N SER A 99 -3.48 -1.05 11.93
CA SER A 99 -3.81 -1.60 13.25
C SER A 99 -5.28 -1.35 13.54
N LEU A 100 -6.02 -2.42 13.67
CA LEU A 100 -7.46 -2.42 13.94
C LEU A 100 -7.72 -2.90 15.37
N ARG A 101 -8.69 -2.29 16.04
CA ARG A 101 -9.29 -2.76 17.27
C ARG A 101 -10.70 -3.27 16.96
N ILE A 102 -10.98 -4.50 17.35
CA ILE A 102 -12.27 -5.17 17.11
C ILE A 102 -12.80 -5.68 18.44
N ARG A 103 -14.03 -5.32 18.79
CA ARG A 103 -14.75 -5.95 19.89
C ARG A 103 -15.60 -7.09 19.35
N LEU A 104 -15.39 -8.28 19.87
CA LEU A 104 -16.19 -9.46 19.51
C LEU A 104 -17.56 -9.41 20.17
N PRO A 105 -18.59 -10.03 19.54
CA PRO A 105 -19.89 -10.24 20.18
C PRO A 105 -19.76 -11.04 21.48
N ASP A 106 -20.69 -10.80 22.42
CA ASP A 106 -20.77 -11.57 23.66
C ASP A 106 -21.30 -13.00 23.41
N THR A 107 -21.94 -13.23 22.25
CA THR A 107 -22.37 -14.56 21.80
C THR A 107 -21.21 -15.29 21.15
N PRO A 108 -21.00 -16.60 21.51
CA PRO A 108 -19.97 -17.41 20.86
C PRO A 108 -20.18 -17.52 19.34
N GLY A 109 -19.10 -17.45 18.57
CA GLY A 109 -19.17 -17.48 17.11
C GLY A 109 -17.84 -17.79 16.43
N VAL A 110 -17.90 -17.87 15.09
CA VAL A 110 -16.75 -18.00 14.20
C VAL A 110 -16.76 -16.82 13.24
N PHE A 111 -15.70 -16.04 13.24
CA PHE A 111 -15.61 -14.76 12.55
C PHE A 111 -14.44 -14.78 11.55
N PRO A 112 -14.69 -15.08 10.28
CA PRO A 112 -13.66 -14.95 9.24
C PRO A 112 -13.29 -13.47 9.03
N LEU A 113 -12.01 -13.18 9.05
CA LEU A 113 -11.43 -11.88 8.67
C LEU A 113 -10.69 -12.08 7.36
N LEU A 114 -11.20 -11.53 6.28
CA LEU A 114 -10.76 -11.80 4.93
C LEU A 114 -9.99 -10.63 4.35
N ALA A 115 -9.04 -10.95 3.47
CA ALA A 115 -8.37 -9.99 2.61
C ALA A 115 -8.64 -10.39 1.17
N TRP A 116 -9.38 -9.54 0.46
CA TRP A 116 -9.74 -9.71 -0.95
C TRP A 116 -8.73 -8.96 -1.82
N GLY A 117 -8.14 -9.63 -2.80
CA GLY A 117 -7.24 -8.98 -3.74
C GLY A 117 -7.95 -7.90 -4.55
N GLU A 118 -7.27 -6.78 -4.80
CA GLU A 118 -7.74 -5.70 -5.69
C GLU A 118 -7.93 -6.21 -7.11
N GLN A 119 -9.05 -5.86 -7.76
CA GLN A 119 -9.41 -6.31 -9.12
C GLN A 119 -9.24 -7.83 -9.30
N SER A 120 -9.62 -8.58 -8.29
CA SER A 120 -9.43 -10.02 -8.21
C SER A 120 -10.66 -10.67 -7.57
N ASN A 121 -10.80 -11.96 -7.76
CA ASN A 121 -11.77 -12.81 -7.08
C ASN A 121 -11.10 -13.76 -6.08
N LEU A 122 -9.79 -13.58 -5.87
CA LEU A 122 -9.02 -14.33 -4.88
C LEU A 122 -9.06 -13.63 -3.53
N ARG A 123 -9.02 -14.43 -2.48
CA ARG A 123 -8.99 -13.96 -1.10
C ARG A 123 -8.19 -14.89 -0.20
N CYS A 124 -7.68 -14.33 0.88
CA CYS A 124 -7.06 -15.05 1.99
C CYS A 124 -7.60 -14.51 3.31
N GLY A 125 -7.11 -14.99 4.44
CA GLY A 125 -7.51 -14.46 5.73
C GLY A 125 -7.23 -15.39 6.88
N VAL A 126 -7.71 -14.98 8.05
CA VAL A 126 -7.65 -15.73 9.31
C VAL A 126 -9.05 -15.83 9.90
N VAL A 127 -9.24 -16.73 10.84
CA VAL A 127 -10.54 -16.92 11.50
C VAL A 127 -10.38 -16.70 13.00
N LEU A 128 -11.18 -15.80 13.57
CA LEU A 128 -11.34 -15.69 15.02
C LEU A 128 -12.46 -16.64 15.44
N ARG A 129 -12.22 -17.46 16.47
CA ARG A 129 -13.19 -18.43 16.98
C ARG A 129 -13.35 -18.25 18.48
N SER A 130 -14.55 -17.85 18.90
CA SER A 130 -14.88 -17.68 20.33
C SER A 130 -15.72 -18.84 20.91
N ALA A 131 -15.93 -19.90 20.13
CA ALA A 131 -16.60 -21.14 20.57
C ALA A 131 -15.74 -22.35 20.19
N PRO A 132 -14.92 -22.89 21.10
CA PRO A 132 -14.14 -24.10 20.86
C PRO A 132 -15.03 -25.25 20.39
N GLY A 133 -14.61 -25.94 19.32
CA GLY A 133 -15.38 -27.06 18.75
C GLY A 133 -16.50 -26.65 17.77
N GLN A 134 -16.76 -25.36 17.58
CA GLN A 134 -17.73 -24.94 16.56
C GLN A 134 -17.13 -25.16 15.16
N THR A 135 -17.94 -25.77 14.29
CA THR A 135 -17.55 -26.05 12.91
C THR A 135 -17.44 -24.76 12.13
N MET A 136 -16.29 -24.55 11.49
CA MET A 136 -16.07 -23.44 10.58
C MET A 136 -16.81 -23.71 9.26
N PRO A 137 -17.56 -22.74 8.72
CA PRO A 137 -18.09 -22.87 7.37
C PRO A 137 -16.94 -22.97 6.36
N PRO A 138 -17.09 -23.71 5.25
CA PRO A 138 -16.07 -23.75 4.21
C PRO A 138 -15.85 -22.35 3.65
N LEU A 139 -14.58 -21.93 3.59
CA LEU A 139 -14.17 -20.63 3.04
C LEU A 139 -13.47 -20.88 1.70
N ALA A 140 -14.12 -20.53 0.60
CA ALA A 140 -13.52 -20.66 -0.71
C ALA A 140 -12.41 -19.61 -0.89
N PRO A 141 -11.18 -19.99 -1.32
CA PRO A 141 -10.10 -19.04 -1.62
C PRO A 141 -10.37 -18.22 -2.87
N GLN A 142 -11.28 -18.64 -3.71
CA GLN A 142 -11.74 -17.95 -4.91
C GLN A 142 -13.28 -17.95 -4.96
N THR A 143 -13.85 -16.86 -5.51
CA THR A 143 -15.30 -16.70 -5.62
C THR A 143 -15.67 -16.24 -7.04
N GLU A 144 -16.98 -16.10 -7.31
CA GLU A 144 -17.47 -15.48 -8.55
C GLU A 144 -17.43 -13.95 -8.48
N GLN A 145 -17.37 -13.38 -7.27
CA GLN A 145 -17.36 -11.93 -7.05
C GLN A 145 -15.95 -11.35 -7.24
N TRP A 146 -15.85 -10.30 -8.02
CA TRP A 146 -14.64 -9.52 -8.23
C TRP A 146 -14.69 -8.22 -7.44
N THR A 147 -13.54 -7.81 -6.91
CA THR A 147 -13.38 -6.53 -6.24
C THR A 147 -13.11 -5.40 -7.24
N GLY A 148 -13.30 -4.16 -6.78
CA GLY A 148 -12.89 -2.95 -7.50
C GLY A 148 -11.42 -2.58 -7.32
N GLN A 149 -11.11 -1.33 -7.68
CA GLN A 149 -9.81 -0.70 -7.42
C GLN A 149 -9.81 0.00 -6.07
N LEU A 150 -8.65 0.06 -5.42
CA LEU A 150 -8.42 0.92 -4.28
C LEU A 150 -8.40 2.39 -4.74
N ASP A 151 -8.85 3.27 -3.86
CA ASP A 151 -8.96 4.70 -4.09
C ASP A 151 -8.57 5.51 -2.85
N PHE A 152 -8.80 6.82 -2.89
CA PHE A 152 -8.52 7.70 -1.76
C PHE A 152 -9.62 7.77 -0.69
N THR A 153 -10.73 7.05 -0.84
CA THR A 153 -11.90 7.18 0.05
C THR A 153 -11.55 6.97 1.52
N GLN A 154 -10.68 6.00 1.82
CA GLN A 154 -10.21 5.77 3.19
C GLN A 154 -9.26 6.88 3.64
N ASP A 155 -8.24 7.22 2.84
CA ASP A 155 -7.23 8.22 3.23
C ASP A 155 -7.84 9.61 3.44
N GLN A 156 -8.87 9.98 2.68
CA GLN A 156 -9.63 11.23 2.86
C GLN A 156 -10.33 11.35 4.23
N GLN A 157 -10.65 10.22 4.87
CA GLN A 157 -11.27 10.18 6.20
C GLN A 157 -10.24 10.23 7.33
N LEU A 158 -9.01 9.80 7.07
CA LEU A 158 -7.97 9.68 8.08
C LEU A 158 -7.40 11.05 8.47
N ARG A 159 -7.13 11.22 9.77
CA ARG A 159 -6.48 12.40 10.34
C ARG A 159 -5.35 11.94 11.26
N ALA A 160 -4.19 12.53 11.11
CA ALA A 160 -3.06 12.26 11.99
C ALA A 160 -3.35 12.76 13.41
N ARG A 161 -3.11 11.94 14.43
CA ARG A 161 -3.13 12.41 15.83
C ARG A 161 -1.93 13.29 16.18
N ARG A 162 -0.85 13.15 15.43
CA ARG A 162 0.38 13.92 15.57
C ARG A 162 0.76 14.44 14.20
N PRO A 163 0.08 15.47 13.69
CA PRO A 163 0.40 16.05 12.40
C PRO A 163 1.75 16.78 12.45
N LEU A 164 2.35 16.96 11.30
CA LEU A 164 3.50 17.85 11.16
C LEU A 164 3.13 19.27 11.58
N PRO A 165 4.04 19.99 12.23
CA PRO A 165 3.85 21.41 12.52
C PRO A 165 3.59 22.19 11.23
N SER A 166 2.70 23.20 11.30
CA SER A 166 2.46 24.08 10.15
C SER A 166 3.73 24.81 9.78
N LYS A 167 4.22 24.57 8.57
CA LYS A 167 5.41 25.21 7.99
C LYS A 167 5.24 25.23 6.48
N ALA A 168 5.58 26.35 5.84
CA ALA A 168 5.65 26.40 4.38
C ALA A 168 6.71 25.45 3.85
N ALA A 169 6.48 24.89 2.68
CA ALA A 169 7.48 24.05 2.02
C ALA A 169 8.70 24.90 1.60
N ASP A 170 9.88 24.42 1.95
CA ASP A 170 11.16 24.99 1.50
C ASP A 170 11.52 24.43 0.11
N ASN A 171 11.05 23.20 -0.20
CA ASN A 171 11.30 22.52 -1.46
C ASN A 171 10.06 21.74 -1.89
N THR A 172 9.75 21.81 -3.18
CA THR A 172 8.60 21.10 -3.78
C THR A 172 9.07 20.29 -4.98
N ILE A 173 8.83 18.99 -4.95
CA ILE A 173 9.29 18.01 -5.93
C ILE A 173 8.08 17.42 -6.68
N PRO A 174 7.87 17.73 -7.96
CA PRO A 174 6.85 17.10 -8.76
C PRO A 174 7.27 15.66 -9.14
N VAL A 175 6.34 14.71 -9.00
CA VAL A 175 6.55 13.29 -9.31
C VAL A 175 5.38 12.76 -10.12
N ALA A 176 5.56 12.69 -11.45
CA ALA A 176 4.64 11.98 -12.32
C ALA A 176 5.00 10.50 -12.36
N LEU A 177 4.02 9.64 -12.06
CA LEU A 177 4.16 8.18 -12.18
C LEU A 177 3.94 7.81 -13.64
N THR A 178 4.87 7.10 -14.27
CA THR A 178 4.83 6.87 -15.72
C THR A 178 5.02 5.41 -16.08
N GLY A 179 4.34 5.00 -17.16
CA GLY A 179 4.37 3.63 -17.65
C GLY A 179 2.96 3.01 -17.86
N PRO A 180 2.89 1.73 -18.32
CA PRO A 180 4.02 0.96 -18.80
C PRO A 180 4.53 1.48 -20.17
N ALA A 181 5.83 1.73 -20.26
CA ALA A 181 6.52 1.99 -21.52
C ALA A 181 6.85 0.65 -22.21
N PRO A 182 7.31 0.65 -23.47
CA PRO A 182 7.72 -0.58 -24.16
C PRO A 182 8.65 -1.43 -23.32
N SER A 183 8.51 -2.75 -23.40
CA SER A 183 9.23 -3.73 -22.56
C SER A 183 8.89 -3.66 -21.06
N TYR A 184 7.64 -3.26 -20.75
CA TYR A 184 7.13 -3.20 -19.39
C TYR A 184 8.00 -2.33 -18.44
N ARG A 185 8.45 -1.19 -18.94
CA ARG A 185 9.20 -0.24 -18.11
C ARG A 185 8.27 0.72 -17.38
N TRP A 186 8.59 0.94 -16.12
CA TRP A 186 7.90 1.87 -15.23
C TRP A 186 8.87 2.96 -14.78
N GLY A 187 8.40 4.16 -14.60
CA GLY A 187 9.29 5.29 -14.33
C GLY A 187 8.67 6.37 -13.45
N LEU A 188 9.50 7.37 -13.17
CA LEU A 188 9.14 8.61 -12.49
C LEU A 188 9.57 9.77 -13.38
N ASN A 189 8.64 10.70 -13.72
CA ASN A 189 8.90 11.84 -14.61
C ASN A 189 9.49 11.40 -15.97
N ASP A 190 8.94 10.34 -16.57
CA ASP A 190 9.40 9.71 -17.83
C ASP A 190 10.86 9.24 -17.83
N ARG A 191 11.42 9.06 -16.63
CA ARG A 191 12.77 8.52 -16.46
C ARG A 191 12.71 7.18 -15.76
N PHE A 192 13.60 6.29 -16.14
CA PHE A 192 13.65 4.91 -15.68
C PHE A 192 14.99 4.66 -14.99
N TYR A 193 14.96 4.14 -13.76
CA TYR A 193 16.20 3.76 -13.07
C TYR A 193 17.04 2.79 -13.95
N PRO A 194 18.37 2.92 -14.01
CA PRO A 194 19.22 3.81 -13.21
C PRO A 194 19.42 5.24 -13.76
N TYR A 195 18.98 5.55 -14.95
CA TYR A 195 19.28 6.78 -15.70
C TYR A 195 18.45 7.97 -15.24
N ARG A 196 18.72 8.47 -14.00
CA ARG A 196 18.04 9.65 -13.46
C ARG A 196 18.84 10.31 -12.33
N ASP A 197 18.66 11.62 -12.18
CA ASP A 197 19.23 12.36 -11.07
C ASP A 197 18.44 12.08 -9.78
N PRO A 198 19.10 12.05 -8.61
CA PRO A 198 18.45 12.03 -7.32
C PRO A 198 17.46 13.18 -7.11
N TYR A 199 16.45 12.98 -6.29
CA TYR A 199 15.70 14.08 -5.72
C TYR A 199 16.51 14.70 -4.59
N TRP A 200 17.00 15.94 -4.80
CA TRP A 200 17.90 16.60 -3.87
C TRP A 200 17.13 17.36 -2.79
N VAL A 201 17.58 17.21 -1.55
CA VAL A 201 17.08 17.95 -0.40
C VAL A 201 18.25 18.46 0.45
N GLU A 202 17.97 19.43 1.32
CA GLU A 202 18.91 19.95 2.32
C GLU A 202 18.41 19.65 3.73
N ASP A 203 19.35 19.55 4.67
CA ASP A 203 19.05 19.28 6.07
C ASP A 203 18.09 20.34 6.66
N GLY A 204 17.03 19.92 7.32
CA GLY A 204 16.05 20.76 7.97
C GLY A 204 14.97 21.35 7.07
N GLN A 205 15.00 21.11 5.75
CA GLN A 205 13.95 21.55 4.84
C GLN A 205 12.61 20.86 5.15
N ARG A 206 11.51 21.60 5.05
CA ARG A 206 10.19 21.06 4.80
C ARG A 206 10.08 20.75 3.30
N VAL A 207 9.94 19.49 2.97
CA VAL A 207 9.84 19.01 1.59
C VAL A 207 8.40 18.58 1.31
N GLU A 208 7.88 18.98 0.16
CA GLU A 208 6.64 18.42 -0.38
C GLU A 208 6.92 17.64 -1.67
N MET A 209 6.29 16.47 -1.82
CA MET A 209 6.29 15.73 -3.08
C MET A 209 4.87 15.68 -3.64
N LEU A 210 4.71 16.10 -4.90
CA LEU A 210 3.42 16.17 -5.60
C LEU A 210 3.31 15.02 -6.57
N PHE A 211 2.50 14.03 -6.22
CA PHE A 211 2.25 12.89 -7.08
C PHE A 211 1.12 13.14 -8.06
N SER A 212 1.33 12.69 -9.30
CA SER A 212 0.27 12.53 -10.29
C SER A 212 0.38 11.16 -10.95
N ASN A 213 -0.74 10.45 -11.07
CA ASN A 213 -0.76 9.09 -11.62
C ASN A 213 -1.64 8.99 -12.89
N PRO A 214 -1.11 9.30 -14.07
CA PRO A 214 -1.82 9.07 -15.33
C PRO A 214 -1.82 7.62 -15.80
N THR A 215 -1.16 6.71 -15.05
CA THR A 215 -1.06 5.29 -15.41
C THR A 215 -2.39 4.56 -15.20
N PRO A 216 -2.56 3.38 -15.77
CA PRO A 216 -3.83 2.65 -15.67
C PRO A 216 -4.08 1.95 -14.32
N MET A 217 -3.14 1.98 -13.38
CA MET A 217 -3.25 1.30 -12.08
C MET A 217 -2.72 2.14 -10.91
N GLY A 218 -3.01 1.72 -9.69
CA GLY A 218 -2.49 2.35 -8.47
C GLY A 218 -1.04 2.00 -8.19
N HIS A 219 -0.31 2.93 -7.58
CA HIS A 219 1.08 2.72 -7.17
C HIS A 219 1.26 3.07 -5.70
N PRO A 220 1.58 2.10 -4.82
CA PRO A 220 2.00 2.37 -3.44
C PRO A 220 3.44 2.93 -3.45
N MET A 221 3.56 4.24 -3.24
CA MET A 221 4.84 4.95 -3.24
C MET A 221 5.42 4.98 -1.84
N HIS A 222 6.64 4.47 -1.69
CA HIS A 222 7.36 4.34 -0.43
C HIS A 222 8.63 5.17 -0.40
N LEU A 223 8.86 5.88 0.70
CA LEU A 223 10.07 6.62 0.98
C LEU A 223 10.77 6.02 2.19
N HIS A 224 11.98 5.53 1.99
CA HIS A 224 12.81 5.03 3.08
C HIS A 224 13.26 6.16 4.02
N GLY A 225 13.51 5.81 5.27
CA GLY A 225 14.10 6.68 6.28
C GLY A 225 13.26 7.87 6.74
N HIS A 226 12.07 8.07 6.18
CA HIS A 226 11.20 9.20 6.48
C HIS A 226 9.76 8.75 6.70
N GLU A 227 9.10 9.39 7.66
CA GLU A 227 7.65 9.41 7.76
C GLU A 227 7.16 10.73 7.15
N PHE A 228 6.08 10.67 6.39
CA PHE A 228 5.48 11.82 5.76
C PHE A 228 4.00 11.94 6.08
N GLN A 229 3.48 13.13 6.06
CA GLN A 229 2.04 13.39 6.15
C GLN A 229 1.42 13.52 4.76
N VAL A 230 0.26 12.92 4.53
CA VAL A 230 -0.57 13.21 3.36
C VAL A 230 -1.26 14.55 3.62
N VAL A 231 -0.95 15.57 2.83
CA VAL A 231 -1.42 16.96 3.07
C VAL A 231 -2.41 17.47 2.03
N GLU A 232 -2.56 16.75 0.92
CA GLU A 232 -3.53 17.08 -0.13
C GLU A 232 -3.92 15.82 -0.91
N ILE A 233 -5.19 15.70 -1.26
CA ILE A 233 -5.72 14.69 -2.19
C ILE A 233 -6.58 15.41 -3.23
N ASP A 234 -6.30 15.19 -4.52
CA ASP A 234 -7.04 15.72 -5.68
C ASP A 234 -7.32 17.24 -5.58
N GLY A 235 -6.32 18.01 -5.11
CA GLY A 235 -6.38 19.45 -4.97
C GLY A 235 -7.08 19.94 -3.69
N GLN A 236 -7.50 19.04 -2.82
CA GLN A 236 -8.11 19.38 -1.53
C GLN A 236 -7.10 19.22 -0.39
N PRO A 237 -6.62 20.29 0.22
CA PRO A 237 -5.70 20.22 1.34
C PRO A 237 -6.40 19.73 2.61
N PHE A 238 -5.70 18.93 3.41
CA PHE A 238 -6.19 18.46 4.71
C PHE A 238 -5.05 17.98 5.61
N SER A 239 -5.33 17.77 6.89
CA SER A 239 -4.37 17.16 7.83
C SER A 239 -4.53 15.64 7.81
N GLY A 240 -4.06 15.00 6.76
CA GLY A 240 -4.19 13.56 6.54
C GLY A 240 -3.27 12.71 7.42
N PRO A 241 -3.22 11.39 7.20
CA PRO A 241 -2.45 10.48 8.02
C PRO A 241 -0.94 10.66 7.86
N MET A 242 -0.19 10.32 8.91
CA MET A 242 1.24 10.05 8.79
C MET A 242 1.44 8.65 8.25
N ARG A 243 2.34 8.50 7.26
CA ARG A 243 2.64 7.25 6.56
C ARG A 243 4.12 7.18 6.18
N ASP A 244 4.57 6.02 5.76
CA ASP A 244 5.80 5.84 4.98
C ASP A 244 5.51 5.31 3.56
N THR A 245 4.26 4.89 3.32
CA THR A 245 3.79 4.36 2.04
C THR A 245 2.41 4.92 1.70
N VAL A 246 2.28 5.65 0.61
CA VAL A 246 1.00 6.19 0.12
C VAL A 246 0.60 5.54 -1.19
N LEU A 247 -0.63 5.03 -1.27
CA LEU A 247 -1.18 4.61 -2.55
C LEU A 247 -1.58 5.85 -3.36
N VAL A 248 -1.09 5.94 -4.59
CA VAL A 248 -1.58 6.90 -5.58
C VAL A 248 -2.44 6.15 -6.58
N PRO A 249 -3.78 6.18 -6.48
CA PRO A 249 -4.67 5.44 -7.36
C PRO A 249 -4.57 5.91 -8.81
N LYS A 250 -5.10 5.12 -9.73
CA LYS A 250 -5.26 5.49 -11.14
C LYS A 250 -5.97 6.85 -11.27
N GLY A 251 -5.36 7.78 -12.01
CA GLY A 251 -5.88 9.13 -12.25
C GLY A 251 -5.75 10.06 -11.04
N GLY A 252 -5.35 9.56 -9.88
CA GLY A 252 -5.29 10.30 -8.62
C GLY A 252 -4.09 11.25 -8.55
N ARG A 253 -4.23 12.25 -7.68
CA ARG A 253 -3.16 13.18 -7.30
C ARG A 253 -3.11 13.27 -5.78
N CYS A 254 -1.91 13.28 -5.22
CA CYS A 254 -1.75 13.59 -3.81
C CYS A 254 -0.45 14.32 -3.55
N ARG A 255 -0.41 15.00 -2.42
CA ARG A 255 0.77 15.69 -1.92
C ARG A 255 1.11 15.13 -0.56
N ILE A 256 2.37 14.79 -0.38
CA ILE A 256 2.93 14.45 0.91
C ILE A 256 3.90 15.53 1.37
N ALA A 257 4.06 15.66 2.68
CA ALA A 257 5.04 16.56 3.29
C ALA A 257 5.84 15.83 4.37
N PHE A 258 7.13 16.16 4.47
CA PHE A 258 8.02 15.67 5.53
C PHE A 258 9.11 16.68 5.85
N ASP A 259 9.71 16.54 7.04
CA ASP A 259 10.91 17.29 7.40
C ASP A 259 12.15 16.47 7.06
N ALA A 260 13.07 17.04 6.31
CA ALA A 260 14.32 16.39 5.91
C ALA A 260 15.33 16.45 7.07
N ILE A 261 15.23 15.52 8.01
CA ILE A 261 16.00 15.48 9.26
C ILE A 261 16.89 14.23 9.40
N HIS A 262 16.96 13.41 8.37
CA HIS A 262 17.75 12.18 8.37
C HIS A 262 18.75 12.18 7.20
N PRO A 263 19.90 12.84 7.34
CA PRO A 263 20.92 12.92 6.28
C PRO A 263 21.30 11.54 5.74
N GLY A 264 21.41 11.44 4.41
CA GLY A 264 21.73 10.19 3.74
C GLY A 264 21.22 10.10 2.32
N ILE A 265 21.21 8.88 1.78
CA ILE A 265 20.61 8.54 0.50
C ILE A 265 19.54 7.50 0.76
N TRP A 266 18.31 7.82 0.43
CA TRP A 266 17.16 7.03 0.77
C TRP A 266 16.43 6.55 -0.47
N ALA A 267 16.15 5.26 -0.56
CA ALA A 267 15.36 4.72 -1.65
C ALA A 267 13.95 5.34 -1.66
N PHE A 268 13.50 5.69 -2.84
CA PHE A 268 12.15 6.17 -3.12
C PHE A 268 11.60 5.42 -4.32
N HIS A 269 10.54 4.64 -4.15
CA HIS A 269 10.08 3.72 -5.18
C HIS A 269 8.62 3.31 -5.02
N CYS A 270 8.04 2.81 -6.12
CA CYS A 270 6.81 2.02 -6.05
C CYS A 270 7.09 0.71 -5.31
N HIS A 271 6.25 0.34 -4.36
CA HIS A 271 6.48 -0.90 -3.60
C HIS A 271 5.91 -2.15 -4.31
N ILE A 272 5.22 -2.00 -5.44
CA ILE A 272 4.98 -3.12 -6.35
C ILE A 272 6.34 -3.56 -6.90
N SER A 273 6.79 -4.77 -6.54
CA SER A 273 8.14 -5.28 -6.84
C SER A 273 8.43 -5.28 -8.32
N TYR A 274 7.45 -5.63 -9.15
CA TYR A 274 7.59 -5.63 -10.61
C TYR A 274 7.80 -4.24 -11.19
N HIS A 275 7.17 -3.20 -10.60
CA HIS A 275 7.32 -1.82 -11.06
C HIS A 275 8.68 -1.24 -10.69
N HIS A 276 9.12 -1.41 -9.44
CA HIS A 276 10.41 -0.83 -9.04
C HIS A 276 11.59 -1.52 -9.72
N ILE A 277 11.57 -2.87 -9.88
CA ILE A 277 12.60 -3.63 -10.59
C ILE A 277 12.65 -3.19 -12.07
N ARG A 278 11.52 -2.78 -12.64
CA ARG A 278 11.42 -2.32 -14.04
C ARG A 278 11.53 -0.80 -14.20
N GLY A 279 11.98 -0.10 -13.14
CA GLY A 279 12.45 1.26 -13.22
C GLY A 279 11.67 2.33 -12.45
N MET A 280 10.55 2.02 -11.75
CA MET A 280 9.86 2.99 -10.89
C MET A 280 10.56 3.11 -9.54
N PHE A 281 11.79 3.58 -9.61
CA PHE A 281 12.70 3.73 -8.48
C PHE A 281 13.53 5.00 -8.65
N ASN A 282 13.80 5.72 -7.59
CA ASN A 282 14.78 6.80 -7.50
C ASN A 282 15.33 6.84 -6.07
N VAL A 283 16.18 7.80 -5.79
CA VAL A 283 16.64 8.11 -4.44
C VAL A 283 16.33 9.55 -4.08
N LEU A 284 16.03 9.76 -2.79
CA LEU A 284 16.09 11.05 -2.12
C LEU A 284 17.48 11.20 -1.55
N ALA A 285 18.24 12.23 -1.96
CA ALA A 285 19.61 12.42 -1.55
C ALA A 285 19.79 13.79 -0.87
N TYR A 286 20.44 13.78 0.29
CA TYR A 286 20.80 15.00 0.99
C TYR A 286 22.07 15.60 0.40
N ARG A 287 22.11 16.93 0.26
CA ARG A 287 23.30 17.64 -0.22
C ARG A 287 24.52 17.44 0.66
N SER A 288 24.29 17.14 1.95
CA SER A 288 25.34 16.83 2.93
C SER A 288 25.86 15.39 2.85
N ALA A 289 25.20 14.49 2.10
CA ALA A 289 25.57 13.09 2.02
C ALA A 289 26.73 12.85 1.04
N ASP A 290 27.62 11.92 1.38
CA ASP A 290 28.67 11.45 0.46
C ASP A 290 28.07 10.54 -0.61
N LEU A 291 28.09 10.97 -1.86
CA LEU A 291 27.62 10.26 -3.03
C LEU A 291 28.76 9.64 -3.86
N SER A 292 29.96 9.60 -3.35
CA SER A 292 31.14 9.11 -4.11
C SER A 292 30.99 7.68 -4.63
N TRP A 293 30.09 6.89 -3.99
CA TRP A 293 29.77 5.51 -4.37
C TRP A 293 28.52 5.39 -5.27
N TRP A 294 27.78 6.49 -5.47
CA TRP A 294 26.56 6.49 -6.28
C TRP A 294 26.90 6.88 -7.72
N ASP A 295 26.77 5.92 -8.62
CA ASP A 295 26.88 6.16 -10.07
C ASP A 295 25.52 5.88 -10.72
N PRO A 296 24.74 6.92 -11.07
CA PRO A 296 23.47 6.73 -11.76
C PRO A 296 23.61 6.33 -13.23
N SER A 297 24.82 6.34 -13.78
CA SER A 297 25.12 5.96 -15.17
C SER A 297 25.52 4.49 -15.34
N GLY A 298 25.61 3.74 -14.25
CA GLY A 298 26.17 2.42 -13.98
C GLY A 298 25.88 1.28 -14.86
#